data_0c7597c2d76e80da3880c1af0152b14e
#
_entry.id   0c7597c2d76e80da3880c1af0152b14e
#
_cell.length_a   1.000
_cell.length_b   1.000
_cell.length_c   1.000
_cell.angle_alpha   90.00
_cell.angle_beta   90.00
_cell.angle_gamma   90.00
#
_symmetry.space_group_name_H-M   'P 1'
#
loop_
_entity.id
_entity.type
_entity.pdbx_description
1 polymer ?
#
loop_
_entity_poly.entity_id
_entity_poly.type
_entity_poly.pdbx_seq_one_letter_code
_entity_poly.pdbx_strand_id
1 'polypeptide(L)'
;MKNDWSRSFYTQIAVNICYSALIACLVDAFLIMNMNFLLAYLDQTRYANLLILQIFKMGTITTILYVIVGIGIFALAFLMIEKKNMKYIGKIAVAIQNISEGDLNTQIEVVGDNEFSAMASNLNRMEADIRKLMDKERESERTKNELITNVAHDLRTPLTSIIGYLELLSSGPAISLDMQKKYIDIAYVKAKRLEKLIEDLFGFTKMNYGKISMNVGKVDIVKLLGQLLEEFYPSFADKDLTYELKSNVPSQITADGNLLARLFDNLINNAIKYGAEGKKVLVQILAKDDIVTVSVTNYGYVIPPEELPLIFNKFYRVEQSR
;
A
#
# COMPACT_ATOMS: atom_id res chain seq x y z
N MET A 1 31.06 -7.87 -8.20
CA MET A 1 31.26 -7.34 -6.83
C MET A 1 32.67 -6.75 -6.76
N LYS A 2 32.82 -5.45 -7.03
CA LYS A 2 34.09 -4.74 -6.76
C LYS A 2 34.13 -4.51 -5.25
N ASN A 3 35.11 -5.10 -4.59
CA ASN A 3 35.42 -4.81 -3.19
C ASN A 3 35.95 -3.38 -3.09
N ASP A 4 35.07 -2.44 -2.85
CA ASP A 4 35.44 -1.06 -2.51
C ASP A 4 35.85 -1.02 -1.03
N TRP A 5 37.07 -1.55 -0.76
CA TRP A 5 37.68 -1.51 0.57
C TRP A 5 37.81 -0.08 1.12
N SER A 6 37.84 0.92 0.23
CA SER A 6 37.97 2.33 0.59
C SER A 6 36.71 2.92 1.24
N ARG A 7 35.57 2.21 1.18
CA ARG A 7 34.26 2.68 1.67
C ARG A 7 33.78 1.96 2.93
N SER A 8 34.45 0.87 3.31
CA SER A 8 34.08 0.10 4.50
C SER A 8 34.37 0.89 5.78
N PHE A 9 33.45 0.82 6.74
CA PHE A 9 33.59 1.37 8.09
C PHE A 9 34.90 0.91 8.76
N TYR A 10 35.28 -0.35 8.57
CA TYR A 10 36.55 -0.89 9.08
C TYR A 10 37.76 -0.14 8.51
N THR A 11 37.78 0.15 7.23
CA THR A 11 38.84 0.91 6.58
C THR A 11 38.90 2.34 7.13
N GLN A 12 37.73 2.95 7.34
CA GLN A 12 37.63 4.29 7.90
C GLN A 12 38.15 4.35 9.35
N ILE A 13 37.80 3.35 10.19
CA ILE A 13 38.34 3.24 11.54
C ILE A 13 39.87 3.06 11.49
N ALA A 14 40.38 2.16 10.65
CA ALA A 14 41.83 1.93 10.52
C ALA A 14 42.56 3.23 10.12
N VAL A 15 42.02 3.98 9.17
CA VAL A 15 42.57 5.28 8.76
C VAL A 15 42.50 6.28 9.91
N ASN A 16 41.42 6.35 10.67
CA ASN A 16 41.26 7.26 11.82
C ASN A 16 42.23 6.89 12.95
N ILE A 17 42.51 5.60 13.19
CA ILE A 17 43.54 5.13 14.12
C ILE A 17 44.93 5.62 13.66
N CYS A 18 45.24 5.48 12.36
CA CYS A 18 46.52 5.95 11.81
C CYS A 18 46.67 7.47 11.95
N TYR A 19 45.64 8.24 11.67
CA TYR A 19 45.67 9.71 11.86
C TYR A 19 45.82 10.08 13.33
N SER A 20 45.11 9.44 14.23
CA SER A 20 45.22 9.70 15.67
C SER A 20 46.63 9.36 16.19
N ALA A 21 47.22 8.25 15.74
CA ALA A 21 48.56 7.86 16.06
C ALA A 21 49.61 8.87 15.51
N LEU A 22 49.42 9.33 14.27
CA LEU A 22 50.27 10.34 13.65
C LEU A 22 50.24 11.66 14.44
N ILE A 23 49.05 12.13 14.82
CA ILE A 23 48.88 13.31 15.64
C ILE A 23 49.59 13.16 16.99
N ALA A 24 49.37 12.05 17.68
CA ALA A 24 50.03 11.75 18.95
C ALA A 24 51.56 11.77 18.83
N CYS A 25 52.10 11.09 17.82
CA CYS A 25 53.55 11.07 17.56
C CYS A 25 54.12 12.47 17.28
N LEU A 26 53.46 13.29 16.49
CA LEU A 26 53.92 14.65 16.17
C LEU A 26 53.87 15.55 17.40
N VAL A 27 52.84 15.47 18.23
CA VAL A 27 52.73 16.26 19.47
C VAL A 27 53.77 15.78 20.48
N ASP A 28 53.95 14.48 20.67
CA ASP A 28 55.02 13.93 21.56
C ASP A 28 56.42 14.34 21.12
N ALA A 29 56.73 14.23 19.82
CA ALA A 29 58.01 14.68 19.27
C ALA A 29 58.25 16.17 19.55
N PHE A 30 57.20 17.01 19.38
CA PHE A 30 57.28 18.42 19.69
C PHE A 30 57.51 18.68 21.18
N LEU A 31 56.81 17.96 22.07
CA LEU A 31 56.99 18.08 23.53
C LEU A 31 58.40 17.63 23.95
N ILE A 32 58.91 16.54 23.42
CA ILE A 32 60.24 16.02 23.68
C ILE A 32 61.33 17.04 23.25
N MET A 33 61.14 17.60 22.03
CA MET A 33 62.07 18.61 21.51
C MET A 33 62.13 19.86 22.40
N ASN A 34 60.96 20.39 22.79
CA ASN A 34 60.87 21.58 23.65
C ASN A 34 61.40 21.28 25.06
N MET A 35 61.12 20.11 25.62
CA MET A 35 61.64 19.73 26.93
C MET A 35 63.17 19.60 26.92
N ASN A 36 63.75 18.94 25.92
CA ASN A 36 65.18 18.84 25.76
C ASN A 36 65.87 20.21 25.61
N PHE A 37 65.22 21.11 24.85
CA PHE A 37 65.71 22.50 24.73
C PHE A 37 65.65 23.23 26.07
N LEU A 38 64.57 23.12 26.82
CA LEU A 38 64.39 23.68 28.14
C LEU A 38 65.42 23.12 29.15
N LEU A 39 65.61 21.84 29.17
CA LEU A 39 66.62 21.16 30.04
C LEU A 39 68.01 21.64 29.71
N ALA A 40 68.37 21.77 28.42
CA ALA A 40 69.72 22.27 28.01
C ALA A 40 69.89 23.75 28.42
N TYR A 41 68.86 24.55 28.30
CA TYR A 41 68.87 25.97 28.75
C TYR A 41 69.02 26.08 30.28
N LEU A 42 68.30 25.29 31.07
CA LEU A 42 68.32 25.31 32.52
C LEU A 42 69.63 24.72 33.07
N ASP A 43 70.27 23.82 32.37
CA ASP A 43 71.63 23.25 32.74
C ASP A 43 72.74 24.29 32.70
N GLN A 44 72.54 25.34 31.85
CA GLN A 44 73.49 26.48 31.77
C GLN A 44 73.26 27.55 32.85
N THR A 45 72.17 27.46 33.62
CA THR A 45 71.74 28.41 34.59
C THR A 45 72.04 27.96 36.05
N ARG A 46 71.82 28.91 37.00
CA ARG A 46 72.04 28.67 38.46
C ARG A 46 71.05 27.59 39.02
N TYR A 47 70.14 27.08 38.25
CA TYR A 47 69.08 26.11 38.64
C TYR A 47 69.48 24.65 38.35
N ALA A 48 70.67 24.36 37.86
CA ALA A 48 71.13 23.04 37.45
C ALA A 48 71.05 21.94 38.54
N ASN A 49 71.07 22.31 39.80
CA ASN A 49 71.08 21.39 40.95
C ASN A 49 69.68 21.16 41.58
N LEU A 50 68.57 21.68 40.96
CA LEU A 50 67.24 21.40 41.46
C LEU A 50 66.87 19.91 41.30
N LEU A 51 66.39 19.32 42.39
CA LEU A 51 66.04 17.91 42.47
C LEU A 51 65.04 17.48 41.32
N ILE A 52 64.11 18.36 40.91
CA ILE A 52 63.18 18.15 39.80
C ILE A 52 63.93 17.99 38.47
N LEU A 53 64.98 18.78 38.19
CA LEU A 53 65.80 18.69 37.00
C LEU A 53 66.58 17.38 36.94
N GLN A 54 67.08 16.87 38.08
CA GLN A 54 67.75 15.58 38.17
C GLN A 54 66.77 14.42 37.88
N ILE A 55 65.53 14.48 38.35
CA ILE A 55 64.51 13.48 38.04
C ILE A 55 64.18 13.46 36.53
N PHE A 56 64.06 14.62 35.89
CA PHE A 56 63.82 14.69 34.44
C PHE A 56 65.07 14.24 33.61
N LYS A 57 66.26 14.31 34.16
CA LYS A 57 67.48 13.74 33.55
C LYS A 57 67.56 12.23 33.70
N MET A 58 66.78 11.62 34.60
CA MET A 58 66.62 10.14 34.68
C MET A 58 65.75 9.67 33.51
N GLY A 59 66.42 9.27 32.41
CA GLY A 59 65.76 8.99 31.12
C GLY A 59 64.59 7.98 31.16
N THR A 60 64.58 7.06 32.12
CA THR A 60 63.46 6.08 32.27
C THR A 60 62.15 6.68 32.72
N ILE A 61 62.17 7.60 33.70
CA ILE A 61 60.96 8.23 34.23
C ILE A 61 60.33 9.18 33.18
N THR A 62 61.19 9.95 32.51
CA THR A 62 60.72 10.86 31.42
C THR A 62 60.15 10.09 30.23
N THR A 63 60.75 8.96 29.86
CA THR A 63 60.21 8.10 28.79
C THR A 63 58.82 7.56 29.14
N ILE A 64 58.65 7.06 30.37
CA ILE A 64 57.32 6.58 30.84
C ILE A 64 56.30 7.70 30.81
N LEU A 65 56.64 8.93 31.23
CA LEU A 65 55.76 10.08 31.22
C LEU A 65 55.31 10.42 29.80
N TYR A 66 56.24 10.45 28.82
CA TYR A 66 55.88 10.72 27.42
C TYR A 66 54.99 9.65 26.83
N VAL A 67 55.21 8.38 27.13
CA VAL A 67 54.35 7.29 26.67
C VAL A 67 52.92 7.47 27.22
N ILE A 68 52.80 7.83 28.51
CA ILE A 68 51.47 8.07 29.11
C ILE A 68 50.77 9.28 28.45
N VAL A 69 51.51 10.38 28.22
CA VAL A 69 50.98 11.58 27.55
C VAL A 69 50.58 11.25 26.11
N GLY A 70 51.40 10.52 25.37
CA GLY A 70 51.13 10.08 24.00
C GLY A 70 49.87 9.23 23.89
N ILE A 71 49.70 8.28 24.82
CA ILE A 71 48.47 7.47 24.88
C ILE A 71 47.25 8.38 25.15
N GLY A 72 47.38 9.35 26.04
CA GLY A 72 46.30 10.32 26.33
C GLY A 72 45.93 11.16 25.11
N ILE A 73 46.93 11.68 24.38
CA ILE A 73 46.71 12.47 23.14
C ILE A 73 46.10 11.59 22.06
N PHE A 74 46.59 10.36 21.88
CA PHE A 74 46.02 9.41 20.93
C PHE A 74 44.52 9.15 21.22
N ALA A 75 44.19 8.85 22.48
CA ALA A 75 42.80 8.58 22.88
C ALA A 75 41.89 9.80 22.63
N LEU A 76 42.37 11.01 22.98
CA LEU A 76 41.62 12.24 22.78
C LEU A 76 41.43 12.55 21.29
N ALA A 77 42.47 12.42 20.48
CA ALA A 77 42.36 12.62 19.03
C ALA A 77 41.44 11.60 18.39
N PHE A 78 41.53 10.33 18.76
CA PHE A 78 40.66 9.28 18.27
C PHE A 78 39.18 9.54 18.61
N LEU A 79 38.89 9.88 19.88
CA LEU A 79 37.53 10.20 20.30
C LEU A 79 36.95 11.44 19.58
N MET A 80 37.78 12.45 19.32
CA MET A 80 37.35 13.64 18.57
C MET A 80 37.00 13.30 17.12
N ILE A 81 37.80 12.46 16.45
CA ILE A 81 37.58 12.06 15.06
C ILE A 81 36.31 11.19 14.96
N GLU A 82 36.14 10.24 15.89
CA GLU A 82 35.01 9.30 15.88
C GLU A 82 33.67 9.90 16.37
N LYS A 83 33.71 11.08 17.02
CA LYS A 83 32.48 11.73 17.58
C LYS A 83 31.37 11.87 16.55
N LYS A 84 31.70 12.17 15.30
CA LYS A 84 30.72 12.33 14.20
C LYS A 84 30.03 11.00 13.86
N ASN A 85 30.80 9.92 13.75
CA ASN A 85 30.31 8.60 13.46
C ASN A 85 29.43 8.06 14.59
N MET A 86 29.85 8.23 15.84
CA MET A 86 29.07 7.85 17.02
C MET A 86 27.73 8.59 17.10
N LYS A 87 27.72 9.89 16.79
CA LYS A 87 26.48 10.68 16.73
C LYS A 87 25.53 10.19 15.64
N TYR A 88 26.07 9.77 14.49
CA TYR A 88 25.28 9.23 13.38
C TYR A 88 24.64 7.88 13.73
N ILE A 89 25.41 6.97 14.35
CA ILE A 89 24.90 5.70 14.87
C ILE A 89 23.75 5.93 15.88
N GLY A 90 23.94 6.91 16.79
CA GLY A 90 22.90 7.31 17.74
C GLY A 90 21.60 7.77 17.06
N LYS A 91 21.68 8.53 15.97
CA LYS A 91 20.50 8.91 15.19
C LYS A 91 19.79 7.70 14.59
N ILE A 92 20.53 6.73 14.04
CA ILE A 92 19.98 5.49 13.50
C ILE A 92 19.27 4.70 14.60
N ALA A 93 19.89 4.58 15.79
CA ALA A 93 19.29 3.86 16.92
C ALA A 93 17.96 4.51 17.38
N VAL A 94 17.92 5.84 17.48
CA VAL A 94 16.68 6.59 17.83
C VAL A 94 15.61 6.39 16.75
N ALA A 95 15.98 6.41 15.48
CA ALA A 95 15.00 6.20 14.40
C ALA A 95 14.43 4.78 14.42
N ILE A 96 15.23 3.75 14.71
CA ILE A 96 14.74 2.38 14.88
C ILE A 96 13.73 2.32 16.04
N GLN A 97 14.01 3.00 17.14
CA GLN A 97 13.09 3.05 18.27
C GLN A 97 11.77 3.74 17.88
N ASN A 98 11.83 4.91 17.24
CA ASN A 98 10.64 5.63 16.78
C ASN A 98 9.78 4.77 15.84
N ILE A 99 10.40 4.08 14.87
CA ILE A 99 9.70 3.16 13.97
C ILE A 99 9.02 2.03 14.78
N SER A 100 9.69 1.47 15.80
CA SER A 100 9.13 0.42 16.65
C SER A 100 7.95 0.89 17.51
N GLU A 101 7.92 2.17 17.84
CA GLU A 101 6.83 2.84 18.58
C GLU A 101 5.70 3.33 17.64
N GLY A 102 5.85 3.12 16.31
CA GLY A 102 4.84 3.46 15.32
C GLY A 102 4.95 4.85 14.72
N ASP A 103 6.00 5.62 15.06
CA ASP A 103 6.28 6.89 14.38
C ASP A 103 7.04 6.63 13.07
N LEU A 104 6.30 6.67 11.97
CA LEU A 104 6.79 6.46 10.61
C LEU A 104 7.08 7.79 9.87
N ASN A 105 7.41 8.87 10.59
CA ASN A 105 7.73 10.16 9.99
C ASN A 105 9.20 10.56 10.16
N THR A 106 10.03 9.66 10.65
CA THR A 106 11.43 9.94 10.99
C THR A 106 12.36 9.53 9.85
N GLN A 107 12.55 10.39 8.85
CA GLN A 107 13.56 10.13 7.82
C GLN A 107 14.96 10.38 8.34
N ILE A 108 15.86 9.41 8.12
CA ILE A 108 17.28 9.51 8.44
C ILE A 108 18.02 10.07 7.22
N GLU A 109 18.78 11.15 7.44
CA GLU A 109 19.67 11.67 6.41
C GLU A 109 20.76 10.63 6.07
N VAL A 110 20.86 10.23 4.81
CA VAL A 110 21.88 9.28 4.34
C VAL A 110 23.19 10.05 4.11
N VAL A 111 24.15 9.86 5.01
CA VAL A 111 25.43 10.59 4.98
C VAL A 111 26.58 9.64 4.68
N GLY A 112 27.32 9.92 3.61
CA GLY A 112 28.46 9.09 3.19
C GLY A 112 28.03 7.88 2.35
N ASP A 113 28.97 6.93 2.22
CA ASP A 113 28.82 5.73 1.38
C ASP A 113 29.46 4.50 2.08
N ASN A 114 29.05 4.28 3.32
CA ASN A 114 29.51 3.17 4.17
C ASN A 114 28.32 2.32 4.63
N GLU A 115 28.59 1.30 5.45
CA GLU A 115 27.57 0.37 5.96
C GLU A 115 26.47 1.08 6.74
N PHE A 116 26.77 2.17 7.45
CA PHE A 116 25.76 2.94 8.17
C PHE A 116 24.86 3.75 7.25
N SER A 117 25.40 4.25 6.13
CA SER A 117 24.61 4.92 5.09
C SER A 117 23.66 3.93 4.42
N ALA A 118 24.15 2.71 4.13
CA ALA A 118 23.31 1.64 3.60
C ALA A 118 22.21 1.24 4.60
N MET A 119 22.54 1.18 5.90
CA MET A 119 21.59 0.88 6.97
C MET A 119 20.52 1.97 7.08
N ALA A 120 20.89 3.25 7.04
CA ALA A 120 19.96 4.38 7.04
C ALA A 120 19.02 4.36 5.82
N SER A 121 19.57 4.07 4.62
CA SER A 121 18.78 3.92 3.39
C SER A 121 17.78 2.77 3.48
N ASN A 122 18.21 1.62 4.00
CA ASN A 122 17.34 0.45 4.17
C ASN A 122 16.23 0.72 5.20
N LEU A 123 16.52 1.45 6.29
CA LEU A 123 15.53 1.86 7.28
C LEU A 123 14.50 2.81 6.69
N ASN A 124 14.91 3.83 5.93
CA ASN A 124 14.00 4.74 5.26
C ASN A 124 13.08 4.01 4.26
N ARG A 125 13.64 3.01 3.55
CA ARG A 125 12.84 2.17 2.64
C ARG A 125 11.83 1.31 3.42
N MET A 126 12.26 0.68 4.50
CA MET A 126 11.38 -0.14 5.35
C MET A 126 10.25 0.71 5.93
N GLU A 127 10.54 1.92 6.41
CA GLU A 127 9.54 2.88 6.90
C GLU A 127 8.51 3.21 5.81
N ALA A 128 8.96 3.51 4.58
CA ALA A 128 8.08 3.81 3.46
C ALA A 128 7.20 2.60 3.09
N ASP A 129 7.74 1.38 3.11
CA ASP A 129 7.00 0.14 2.84
C ASP A 129 5.94 -0.13 3.92
N ILE A 130 6.28 0.05 5.20
CA ILE A 130 5.33 -0.09 6.33
C ILE A 130 4.20 0.94 6.20
N ARG A 131 4.51 2.20 5.93
CA ARG A 131 3.51 3.27 5.71
C ARG A 131 2.55 2.90 4.59
N LYS A 132 3.07 2.46 3.46
CA LYS A 132 2.25 2.01 2.32
C LYS A 132 1.35 0.83 2.65
N LEU A 133 1.82 -0.10 3.48
CA LEU A 133 1.01 -1.23 3.94
C LEU A 133 -0.10 -0.76 4.88
N MET A 134 0.20 0.15 5.81
CA MET A 134 -0.79 0.72 6.73
C MET A 134 -1.87 1.54 5.99
N ASP A 135 -1.48 2.31 4.99
CA ASP A 135 -2.44 3.08 4.18
C ASP A 135 -3.37 2.14 3.39
N LYS A 136 -2.84 1.07 2.81
CA LYS A 136 -3.66 0.03 2.15
C LYS A 136 -4.61 -0.68 3.12
N GLU A 137 -4.15 -0.99 4.32
CA GLU A 137 -4.97 -1.60 5.36
C GLU A 137 -6.13 -0.68 5.77
N ARG A 138 -5.83 0.61 6.02
CA ARG A 138 -6.85 1.63 6.34
C ARG A 138 -7.87 1.79 5.22
N GLU A 139 -7.41 1.83 3.97
CA GLU A 139 -8.30 1.91 2.80
C GLU A 139 -9.17 0.65 2.69
N SER A 140 -8.60 -0.53 2.92
CA SER A 140 -9.34 -1.80 2.95
C SER A 140 -10.39 -1.83 4.06
N GLU A 141 -10.04 -1.40 5.26
CA GLU A 141 -10.98 -1.31 6.38
C GLU A 141 -12.11 -0.29 6.11
N ARG A 142 -11.76 0.88 5.58
CA ARG A 142 -12.75 1.88 5.20
C ARG A 142 -13.72 1.33 4.16
N THR A 143 -13.20 0.71 3.11
CA THR A 143 -14.04 0.09 2.06
C THR A 143 -14.95 -1.00 2.62
N LYS A 144 -14.44 -1.82 3.55
CA LYS A 144 -15.24 -2.84 4.25
C LYS A 144 -16.38 -2.24 5.08
N ASN A 145 -16.10 -1.17 5.81
CA ASN A 145 -17.10 -0.50 6.66
C ASN A 145 -18.15 0.22 5.81
N GLU A 146 -17.76 0.87 4.72
CA GLU A 146 -18.68 1.46 3.73
C GLU A 146 -19.57 0.38 3.10
N LEU A 147 -19.01 -0.78 2.75
CA LEU A 147 -19.77 -1.92 2.24
C LEU A 147 -20.85 -2.34 3.23
N ILE A 148 -20.48 -2.60 4.50
CA ILE A 148 -21.41 -3.06 5.52
C ILE A 148 -22.55 -2.05 5.71
N THR A 149 -22.22 -0.77 5.76
CA THR A 149 -23.20 0.31 5.93
C THR A 149 -24.18 0.39 4.76
N ASN A 150 -23.67 0.36 3.53
CA ASN A 150 -24.49 0.45 2.32
C ASN A 150 -25.37 -0.79 2.15
N VAL A 151 -24.84 -1.99 2.39
CA VAL A 151 -25.61 -3.23 2.35
C VAL A 151 -26.70 -3.23 3.41
N ALA A 152 -26.42 -2.82 4.63
CA ALA A 152 -27.41 -2.75 5.70
C ALA A 152 -28.56 -1.78 5.34
N HIS A 153 -28.24 -0.64 4.74
CA HIS A 153 -29.23 0.32 4.26
C HIS A 153 -30.09 -0.26 3.12
N ASP A 154 -29.46 -0.88 2.11
CA ASP A 154 -30.14 -1.42 0.95
C ASP A 154 -31.01 -2.66 1.27
N LEU A 155 -30.67 -3.41 2.32
CA LEU A 155 -31.49 -4.50 2.85
C LEU A 155 -32.64 -3.97 3.72
N ARG A 156 -32.41 -2.94 4.53
CA ARG A 156 -33.44 -2.36 5.42
C ARG A 156 -34.64 -1.81 4.66
N THR A 157 -34.41 -1.11 3.55
CA THR A 157 -35.48 -0.42 2.77
C THR A 157 -36.53 -1.40 2.27
N PRO A 158 -36.22 -2.48 1.52
CA PRO A 158 -37.22 -3.45 1.09
C PRO A 158 -37.87 -4.20 2.26
N LEU A 159 -37.06 -4.53 3.29
CA LEU A 159 -37.57 -5.22 4.48
C LEU A 159 -38.64 -4.41 5.24
N THR A 160 -38.37 -3.11 5.48
CA THR A 160 -39.36 -2.21 6.11
C THR A 160 -40.62 -2.10 5.27
N SER A 161 -40.50 -2.06 3.94
CA SER A 161 -41.69 -2.03 3.05
C SER A 161 -42.48 -3.33 3.17
N ILE A 162 -41.83 -4.50 3.17
CA ILE A 162 -42.49 -5.80 3.32
C ILE A 162 -43.28 -5.84 4.63
N ILE A 163 -42.60 -5.50 5.74
CA ILE A 163 -43.24 -5.48 7.07
C ILE A 163 -44.43 -4.55 7.09
N GLY A 164 -44.28 -3.32 6.60
CA GLY A 164 -45.37 -2.34 6.58
C GLY A 164 -46.62 -2.79 5.78
N TYR A 165 -46.45 -3.41 4.59
CA TYR A 165 -47.57 -3.96 3.84
C TYR A 165 -48.23 -5.17 4.53
N LEU A 166 -47.44 -6.02 5.18
CA LEU A 166 -47.98 -7.15 5.96
C LEU A 166 -48.70 -6.66 7.24
N GLU A 167 -48.23 -5.62 7.91
CA GLU A 167 -48.92 -5.00 9.05
C GLU A 167 -50.26 -4.42 8.63
N LEU A 168 -50.33 -3.72 7.48
CA LEU A 168 -51.59 -3.22 6.93
C LEU A 168 -52.60 -4.34 6.63
N LEU A 169 -52.12 -5.50 6.17
CA LEU A 169 -52.95 -6.68 5.92
C LEU A 169 -53.39 -7.36 7.22
N SER A 170 -52.57 -7.36 8.27
CA SER A 170 -52.81 -8.07 9.55
C SER A 170 -53.65 -7.27 10.53
N SER A 171 -53.40 -5.96 10.63
CA SER A 171 -53.95 -5.10 11.73
C SER A 171 -54.73 -3.90 11.20
N GLY A 172 -54.85 -3.76 9.90
CA GLY A 172 -55.54 -2.64 9.25
C GLY A 172 -57.07 -2.75 9.29
N PRO A 173 -57.80 -1.63 9.03
CA PRO A 173 -59.22 -1.67 8.84
C PRO A 173 -59.59 -2.61 7.67
N ALA A 174 -60.84 -3.10 7.61
CA ALA A 174 -61.30 -3.99 6.53
C ALA A 174 -61.02 -3.35 5.16
N ILE A 175 -60.06 -3.87 4.43
CA ILE A 175 -59.64 -3.44 3.09
C ILE A 175 -60.28 -4.36 2.04
N SER A 176 -60.56 -3.81 0.86
CA SER A 176 -61.12 -4.60 -0.26
C SER A 176 -60.17 -5.73 -0.69
N LEU A 177 -60.74 -6.78 -1.25
CA LEU A 177 -59.93 -7.92 -1.78
C LEU A 177 -58.90 -7.47 -2.81
N ASP A 178 -59.23 -6.51 -3.66
CA ASP A 178 -58.28 -5.95 -4.64
C ASP A 178 -57.10 -5.24 -3.99
N MET A 179 -57.34 -4.48 -2.91
CA MET A 179 -56.26 -3.84 -2.16
C MET A 179 -55.41 -4.87 -1.41
N GLN A 180 -56.00 -5.93 -0.84
CA GLN A 180 -55.27 -7.02 -0.22
C GLN A 180 -54.31 -7.67 -1.23
N LYS A 181 -54.84 -8.01 -2.42
CA LYS A 181 -54.03 -8.59 -3.50
C LYS A 181 -52.89 -7.66 -3.89
N LYS A 182 -53.17 -6.37 -4.07
CA LYS A 182 -52.12 -5.37 -4.40
C LYS A 182 -51.02 -5.29 -3.34
N TYR A 183 -51.34 -5.32 -2.04
CA TYR A 183 -50.35 -5.27 -0.96
C TYR A 183 -49.50 -6.53 -0.90
N ILE A 184 -50.11 -7.72 -1.13
CA ILE A 184 -49.42 -8.98 -1.25
C ILE A 184 -48.43 -8.95 -2.43
N ASP A 185 -48.89 -8.48 -3.60
CA ASP A 185 -48.02 -8.40 -4.80
C ASP A 185 -46.84 -7.46 -4.57
N ILE A 186 -47.06 -6.30 -3.92
CA ILE A 186 -45.94 -5.38 -3.59
C ILE A 186 -44.96 -6.03 -2.61
N ALA A 187 -45.45 -6.67 -1.55
CA ALA A 187 -44.61 -7.34 -0.59
C ALA A 187 -43.80 -8.47 -1.25
N TYR A 188 -44.41 -9.24 -2.14
CA TYR A 188 -43.72 -10.28 -2.89
C TYR A 188 -42.60 -9.74 -3.78
N VAL A 189 -42.88 -8.70 -4.56
CA VAL A 189 -41.87 -8.06 -5.43
C VAL A 189 -40.68 -7.53 -4.59
N LYS A 190 -40.98 -6.92 -3.43
CA LYS A 190 -39.91 -6.45 -2.52
C LYS A 190 -39.12 -7.59 -1.91
N ALA A 191 -39.77 -8.72 -1.57
CA ALA A 191 -39.09 -9.92 -1.07
C ALA A 191 -38.16 -10.53 -2.11
N LYS A 192 -38.58 -10.62 -3.36
CA LYS A 192 -37.73 -11.07 -4.47
C LYS A 192 -36.53 -10.17 -4.73
N ARG A 193 -36.72 -8.86 -4.59
CA ARG A 193 -35.62 -7.91 -4.66
C ARG A 193 -34.61 -8.11 -3.52
N LEU A 194 -35.08 -8.37 -2.30
CA LEU A 194 -34.27 -8.64 -1.13
C LEU A 194 -33.46 -9.93 -1.32
N GLU A 195 -34.11 -11.00 -1.81
CA GLU A 195 -33.43 -12.26 -2.14
C GLU A 195 -32.25 -12.05 -3.11
N LYS A 196 -32.47 -11.31 -4.20
CA LYS A 196 -31.42 -10.98 -5.18
C LYS A 196 -30.26 -10.19 -4.56
N LEU A 197 -30.53 -9.22 -3.69
CA LEU A 197 -29.50 -8.46 -2.99
C LEU A 197 -28.63 -9.36 -2.09
N ILE A 198 -29.25 -10.32 -1.42
CA ILE A 198 -28.54 -11.31 -0.58
C ILE A 198 -27.65 -12.21 -1.44
N GLU A 199 -28.16 -12.72 -2.57
CA GLU A 199 -27.37 -13.53 -3.50
C GLU A 199 -26.17 -12.77 -4.08
N ASP A 200 -26.36 -11.52 -4.43
CA ASP A 200 -25.31 -10.64 -4.93
C ASP A 200 -24.22 -10.41 -3.86
N LEU A 201 -24.62 -10.22 -2.60
CA LEU A 201 -23.71 -10.08 -1.48
C LEU A 201 -22.89 -11.35 -1.24
N PHE A 202 -23.54 -12.53 -1.25
CA PHE A 202 -22.85 -13.82 -1.13
C PHE A 202 -21.88 -14.07 -2.29
N GLY A 203 -22.27 -13.73 -3.51
CA GLY A 203 -21.42 -13.82 -4.68
C GLY A 203 -20.18 -12.94 -4.53
N PHE A 204 -20.36 -11.70 -4.09
CA PHE A 204 -19.29 -10.75 -3.83
C PHE A 204 -18.30 -11.25 -2.74
N THR A 205 -18.83 -11.79 -1.64
CA THR A 205 -17.97 -12.32 -0.56
C THR A 205 -17.15 -13.52 -1.02
N LYS A 206 -17.74 -14.45 -1.80
CA LYS A 206 -17.01 -15.57 -2.39
C LYS A 206 -15.88 -15.12 -3.32
N MET A 207 -16.10 -14.06 -4.11
CA MET A 207 -15.09 -13.50 -5.01
C MET A 207 -13.90 -12.90 -4.24
N ASN A 208 -14.15 -12.13 -3.18
CA ASN A 208 -13.11 -11.49 -2.41
C ASN A 208 -12.22 -12.46 -1.60
N TYR A 209 -12.78 -13.57 -1.15
CA TYR A 209 -12.05 -14.58 -0.36
C TYR A 209 -11.37 -15.67 -1.21
N GLY A 210 -11.30 -15.51 -2.54
CA GLY A 210 -10.59 -16.44 -3.43
C GLY A 210 -11.17 -17.87 -3.45
N LYS A 211 -12.42 -18.05 -2.99
CA LYS A 211 -13.08 -19.36 -2.90
C LYS A 211 -13.96 -19.71 -4.11
N ILE A 212 -13.79 -19.01 -5.24
CA ILE A 212 -14.48 -19.41 -6.46
C ILE A 212 -13.66 -20.51 -7.11
N SER A 213 -14.16 -21.75 -7.02
CA SER A 213 -13.75 -22.81 -7.90
C SER A 213 -14.40 -22.58 -9.27
N MET A 214 -13.59 -22.21 -10.27
CA MET A 214 -14.08 -22.07 -11.64
C MET A 214 -14.37 -23.45 -12.22
N ASN A 215 -15.60 -23.68 -12.70
CA ASN A 215 -15.96 -24.85 -13.47
C ASN A 215 -15.78 -24.55 -14.97
N VAL A 216 -14.56 -24.69 -15.43
CA VAL A 216 -14.17 -24.30 -16.80
C VAL A 216 -14.56 -25.41 -17.78
N GLY A 217 -15.33 -25.04 -18.82
CA GLY A 217 -15.76 -25.92 -19.89
C GLY A 217 -15.81 -25.21 -21.24
N LYS A 218 -16.22 -25.93 -22.29
CA LYS A 218 -16.48 -25.33 -23.59
C LYS A 218 -17.85 -24.66 -23.58
N VAL A 219 -17.89 -23.38 -23.87
CA VAL A 219 -19.11 -22.54 -23.87
C VAL A 219 -19.29 -21.93 -25.25
N ASP A 220 -20.46 -22.11 -25.82
CA ASP A 220 -20.91 -21.40 -27.03
C ASP A 220 -21.44 -20.01 -26.60
N ILE A 221 -20.63 -19.00 -26.78
CA ILE A 221 -20.94 -17.64 -26.28
C ILE A 221 -22.12 -17.01 -27.05
N VAL A 222 -22.31 -17.39 -28.33
CA VAL A 222 -23.42 -16.88 -29.14
C VAL A 222 -24.74 -17.42 -28.63
N LYS A 223 -24.80 -18.74 -28.34
CA LYS A 223 -26.00 -19.36 -27.77
C LYS A 223 -26.29 -18.83 -26.37
N LEU A 224 -25.26 -18.69 -25.53
CA LEU A 224 -25.43 -18.15 -24.17
C LEU A 224 -26.06 -16.77 -24.19
N LEU A 225 -25.53 -15.84 -25.02
CA LEU A 225 -26.04 -14.48 -25.14
C LEU A 225 -27.44 -14.45 -25.80
N GLY A 226 -27.69 -15.31 -26.78
CA GLY A 226 -29.03 -15.44 -27.39
C GLY A 226 -30.07 -15.84 -26.33
N GLN A 227 -29.79 -16.86 -25.51
CA GLN A 227 -30.68 -17.30 -24.42
C GLN A 227 -30.95 -16.19 -23.41
N LEU A 228 -29.88 -15.50 -22.95
CA LEU A 228 -30.04 -14.37 -22.02
C LEU A 228 -30.91 -13.26 -22.60
N LEU A 229 -30.72 -12.89 -23.87
CA LEU A 229 -31.54 -11.85 -24.51
C LEU A 229 -32.99 -12.27 -24.64
N GLU A 230 -33.29 -13.54 -24.90
CA GLU A 230 -34.64 -14.10 -24.90
C GLU A 230 -35.27 -14.06 -23.49
N GLU A 231 -34.53 -14.40 -22.44
CA GLU A 231 -35.01 -14.29 -21.05
C GLU A 231 -35.37 -12.87 -20.66
N PHE A 232 -34.61 -11.87 -21.16
CA PHE A 232 -34.87 -10.45 -20.93
C PHE A 232 -35.96 -9.85 -21.83
N TYR A 233 -36.54 -10.61 -22.77
CA TYR A 233 -37.58 -10.09 -23.69
C TYR A 233 -38.71 -9.33 -23.00
N PRO A 234 -39.30 -9.81 -21.88
CA PRO A 234 -40.34 -9.05 -21.17
C PRO A 234 -39.85 -7.67 -20.70
N SER A 235 -38.61 -7.61 -20.18
CA SER A 235 -38.02 -6.36 -19.70
C SER A 235 -37.69 -5.38 -20.83
N PHE A 236 -37.37 -5.88 -22.02
CA PHE A 236 -37.22 -5.05 -23.21
C PHE A 236 -38.57 -4.50 -23.66
N ALA A 237 -39.61 -5.33 -23.69
CA ALA A 237 -40.95 -4.95 -24.07
C ALA A 237 -41.55 -3.90 -23.12
N ASP A 238 -41.40 -4.06 -21.81
CA ASP A 238 -41.88 -3.12 -20.79
C ASP A 238 -41.31 -1.70 -20.95
N LYS A 239 -40.10 -1.59 -21.53
CA LYS A 239 -39.42 -0.31 -21.76
C LYS A 239 -39.43 0.15 -23.22
N ASP A 240 -40.16 -0.54 -24.05
CA ASP A 240 -40.25 -0.25 -25.49
C ASP A 240 -38.84 -0.22 -26.15
N LEU A 241 -37.98 -1.17 -25.73
CA LEU A 241 -36.64 -1.37 -26.22
C LEU A 241 -36.56 -2.54 -27.19
N THR A 242 -35.73 -2.40 -28.20
CA THR A 242 -35.37 -3.49 -29.12
C THR A 242 -33.93 -3.95 -28.83
N TYR A 243 -33.66 -5.21 -29.10
CA TYR A 243 -32.27 -5.72 -29.04
C TYR A 243 -31.82 -6.31 -30.38
N GLU A 244 -30.52 -6.27 -30.62
CA GLU A 244 -29.93 -6.87 -31.81
C GLU A 244 -28.66 -7.64 -31.37
N LEU A 245 -28.55 -8.93 -31.75
CA LEU A 245 -27.38 -9.75 -31.54
C LEU A 245 -26.64 -9.89 -32.86
N LYS A 246 -25.38 -9.42 -32.92
CA LYS A 246 -24.48 -9.56 -34.07
C LYS A 246 -23.29 -10.46 -33.71
N SER A 247 -23.03 -11.46 -34.54
CA SER A 247 -21.82 -12.29 -34.43
C SER A 247 -21.19 -12.45 -35.80
N ASN A 248 -19.87 -12.39 -35.86
CA ASN A 248 -19.12 -12.65 -37.11
C ASN A 248 -18.80 -14.13 -37.32
N VAL A 249 -18.78 -14.93 -36.25
CA VAL A 249 -18.49 -16.37 -36.29
C VAL A 249 -19.15 -17.12 -35.14
N PRO A 250 -19.46 -18.44 -35.27
CA PRO A 250 -19.75 -19.27 -34.12
C PRO A 250 -18.51 -19.33 -33.21
N SER A 251 -18.67 -18.91 -31.96
CA SER A 251 -17.51 -18.76 -31.06
C SER A 251 -17.66 -19.68 -29.87
N GLN A 252 -16.87 -20.76 -29.83
CA GLN A 252 -16.68 -21.56 -28.65
C GLN A 252 -15.45 -21.05 -27.88
N ILE A 253 -15.66 -20.78 -26.61
CA ILE A 253 -14.59 -20.34 -25.69
C ILE A 253 -14.48 -21.32 -24.53
N THR A 254 -13.31 -21.37 -23.91
CA THR A 254 -13.05 -22.16 -22.70
C THR A 254 -13.22 -21.24 -21.49
N ALA A 255 -14.34 -21.39 -20.76
CA ALA A 255 -14.70 -20.53 -19.64
C ALA A 255 -15.72 -21.20 -18.71
N ASP A 256 -16.02 -20.57 -17.58
CA ASP A 256 -17.13 -20.97 -16.72
C ASP A 256 -18.44 -20.34 -17.24
N GLY A 257 -19.34 -21.16 -17.76
CA GLY A 257 -20.61 -20.71 -18.36
C GLY A 257 -21.51 -19.98 -17.36
N ASN A 258 -21.52 -20.38 -16.09
CA ASN A 258 -22.33 -19.76 -15.06
C ASN A 258 -21.83 -18.36 -14.69
N LEU A 259 -20.50 -18.21 -14.60
CA LEU A 259 -19.90 -16.91 -14.32
C LEU A 259 -20.08 -15.94 -15.51
N LEU A 260 -19.96 -16.46 -16.74
CA LEU A 260 -20.26 -15.66 -17.94
C LEU A 260 -21.73 -15.26 -18.02
N ALA A 261 -22.64 -16.17 -17.76
CA ALA A 261 -24.07 -15.87 -17.73
C ALA A 261 -24.36 -14.74 -16.73
N ARG A 262 -23.82 -14.81 -15.51
CA ARG A 262 -23.96 -13.77 -14.50
C ARG A 262 -23.32 -12.44 -14.90
N LEU A 263 -22.18 -12.47 -15.57
CA LEU A 263 -21.52 -11.26 -16.12
C LEU A 263 -22.44 -10.55 -17.12
N PHE A 264 -22.94 -11.30 -18.10
CA PHE A 264 -23.77 -10.72 -19.17
C PHE A 264 -25.19 -10.39 -18.71
N ASP A 265 -25.77 -11.13 -17.75
CA ASP A 265 -27.01 -10.74 -17.06
C ASP A 265 -26.88 -9.31 -16.48
N ASN A 266 -25.81 -9.05 -15.76
CA ASN A 266 -25.54 -7.75 -15.19
C ASN A 266 -25.37 -6.65 -16.26
N LEU A 267 -24.62 -6.93 -17.35
CA LEU A 267 -24.39 -5.96 -18.41
C LEU A 267 -25.69 -5.65 -19.20
N ILE A 268 -26.45 -6.70 -19.55
CA ILE A 268 -27.75 -6.56 -20.27
C ILE A 268 -28.77 -5.81 -19.40
N ASN A 269 -28.85 -6.18 -18.12
CA ASN A 269 -29.77 -5.49 -17.19
C ASN A 269 -29.40 -4.00 -17.02
N ASN A 270 -28.12 -3.67 -16.96
CA ASN A 270 -27.66 -2.29 -16.96
C ASN A 270 -28.02 -1.58 -18.28
N ALA A 271 -27.82 -2.22 -19.43
CA ALA A 271 -28.18 -1.66 -20.72
C ALA A 271 -29.68 -1.40 -20.84
N ILE A 272 -30.52 -2.29 -20.33
CA ILE A 272 -32.01 -2.10 -20.27
C ILE A 272 -32.37 -0.95 -19.33
N LYS A 273 -31.69 -0.88 -18.16
CA LYS A 273 -31.99 0.13 -17.13
C LYS A 273 -31.67 1.55 -17.60
N TYR A 274 -30.53 1.72 -18.26
CA TYR A 274 -29.99 3.02 -18.64
C TYR A 274 -30.10 3.34 -20.13
N GLY A 275 -30.59 2.40 -20.95
CA GLY A 275 -30.71 2.54 -22.39
C GLY A 275 -32.13 2.88 -22.88
N ALA A 276 -33.10 3.11 -21.98
CA ALA A 276 -34.52 3.28 -22.37
C ALA A 276 -34.75 4.43 -23.36
N GLU A 277 -34.00 5.53 -23.23
CA GLU A 277 -34.13 6.69 -24.14
C GLU A 277 -33.69 6.38 -25.57
N GLY A 278 -32.69 5.50 -25.74
CA GLY A 278 -32.13 5.17 -27.05
C GLY A 278 -32.86 4.07 -27.82
N LYS A 279 -33.92 3.49 -27.23
CA LYS A 279 -34.82 2.48 -27.84
C LYS A 279 -34.14 1.21 -28.39
N LYS A 280 -32.83 1.06 -28.23
CA LYS A 280 -32.05 -0.07 -28.76
C LYS A 280 -30.90 -0.47 -27.87
N VAL A 281 -30.70 -1.79 -27.75
CA VAL A 281 -29.48 -2.41 -27.16
C VAL A 281 -28.83 -3.28 -28.25
N LEU A 282 -27.52 -3.07 -28.48
CA LEU A 282 -26.74 -3.86 -29.43
C LEU A 282 -25.74 -4.74 -28.67
N VAL A 283 -25.83 -6.04 -28.87
CA VAL A 283 -24.86 -7.01 -28.39
C VAL A 283 -24.05 -7.51 -29.59
N GLN A 284 -22.73 -7.27 -29.57
CA GLN A 284 -21.87 -7.65 -30.67
C GLN A 284 -20.75 -8.57 -30.20
N ILE A 285 -20.55 -9.67 -30.92
CA ILE A 285 -19.52 -10.67 -30.68
C ILE A 285 -18.55 -10.64 -31.87
N LEU A 286 -17.31 -10.36 -31.59
CA LEU A 286 -16.22 -10.35 -32.57
C LEU A 286 -15.15 -11.31 -32.15
N ALA A 287 -14.81 -12.28 -33.01
CA ALA A 287 -13.67 -13.16 -32.82
C ALA A 287 -12.55 -12.76 -33.81
N LYS A 288 -11.35 -12.53 -33.26
CA LYS A 288 -10.14 -12.20 -34.00
C LYS A 288 -8.93 -12.72 -33.23
N ASP A 289 -8.03 -13.45 -33.89
CA ASP A 289 -6.73 -13.88 -33.37
C ASP A 289 -6.82 -14.49 -31.96
N ASP A 290 -7.56 -15.57 -31.78
CA ASP A 290 -7.78 -16.27 -30.50
C ASP A 290 -8.44 -15.42 -29.38
N ILE A 291 -8.88 -14.21 -29.69
CA ILE A 291 -9.59 -13.32 -28.75
C ILE A 291 -11.05 -13.18 -29.18
N VAL A 292 -11.96 -13.42 -28.24
CA VAL A 292 -13.39 -13.13 -28.41
C VAL A 292 -13.74 -11.88 -27.61
N THR A 293 -14.17 -10.85 -28.32
CA THR A 293 -14.64 -9.60 -27.72
C THR A 293 -16.15 -9.53 -27.78
N VAL A 294 -16.78 -9.31 -26.64
CA VAL A 294 -18.22 -9.06 -26.54
C VAL A 294 -18.45 -7.62 -26.10
N SER A 295 -19.23 -6.88 -26.86
CA SER A 295 -19.66 -5.53 -26.52
C SER A 295 -21.19 -5.47 -26.33
N VAL A 296 -21.62 -4.84 -25.24
CA VAL A 296 -23.03 -4.52 -24.96
C VAL A 296 -23.16 -3.00 -25.01
N THR A 297 -23.87 -2.50 -26.02
CA THR A 297 -24.02 -1.07 -26.27
C THR A 297 -25.47 -0.64 -26.09
N ASN A 298 -25.72 0.37 -25.30
CA ASN A 298 -26.98 1.06 -25.17
C ASN A 298 -26.83 2.53 -25.59
N TYR A 299 -27.92 3.13 -26.06
CA TYR A 299 -27.96 4.50 -26.58
C TYR A 299 -28.74 5.40 -25.62
N GLY A 300 -28.32 5.48 -24.38
CA GLY A 300 -28.88 6.35 -23.35
C GLY A 300 -27.91 7.38 -22.87
N TYR A 301 -27.97 7.72 -21.57
CA TYR A 301 -27.06 8.64 -20.95
C TYR A 301 -25.60 8.19 -21.13
N VAL A 302 -24.74 9.10 -21.57
CA VAL A 302 -23.31 8.86 -21.77
C VAL A 302 -22.56 9.21 -20.49
N ILE A 303 -21.80 8.24 -19.97
CA ILE A 303 -20.97 8.45 -18.77
C ILE A 303 -19.84 9.42 -19.11
N PRO A 304 -19.66 10.52 -18.35
CA PRO A 304 -18.56 11.45 -18.56
C PRO A 304 -17.18 10.77 -18.52
N PRO A 305 -16.22 11.19 -19.35
CA PRO A 305 -14.90 10.57 -19.40
C PRO A 305 -14.17 10.54 -18.05
N GLU A 306 -14.37 11.56 -17.21
CA GLU A 306 -13.79 11.65 -15.86
C GLU A 306 -14.37 10.61 -14.88
N GLU A 307 -15.58 10.12 -15.11
CA GLU A 307 -16.23 9.11 -14.29
C GLU A 307 -15.92 7.67 -14.74
N LEU A 308 -15.49 7.47 -15.99
CA LEU A 308 -15.16 6.14 -16.51
C LEU A 308 -14.16 5.33 -15.66
N PRO A 309 -13.09 5.89 -15.12
CA PRO A 309 -12.19 5.15 -14.23
C PRO A 309 -12.85 4.75 -12.91
N LEU A 310 -13.90 5.47 -12.50
CA LEU A 310 -14.57 5.30 -11.22
C LEU A 310 -15.69 4.25 -11.24
N ILE A 311 -16.28 3.94 -12.41
CA ILE A 311 -17.39 2.99 -12.51
C ILE A 311 -17.06 1.56 -12.09
N PHE A 312 -15.77 1.19 -12.07
CA PHE A 312 -15.28 -0.09 -11.55
C PHE A 312 -14.98 -0.06 -10.04
N ASN A 313 -15.03 1.13 -9.42
CA ASN A 313 -14.90 1.23 -7.98
C ASN A 313 -16.15 0.65 -7.31
N LYS A 314 -15.90 -0.07 -6.22
CA LYS A 314 -16.99 -0.68 -5.45
C LYS A 314 -17.94 0.41 -4.97
N PHE A 315 -19.26 0.18 -5.18
CA PHE A 315 -20.36 1.09 -4.75
C PHE A 315 -20.41 2.46 -5.44
N TYR A 316 -19.55 2.72 -6.40
CA TYR A 316 -19.63 3.95 -7.18
C TYR A 316 -20.90 3.92 -8.04
N ARG A 317 -21.62 5.03 -8.06
CA ARG A 317 -22.77 5.28 -8.93
C ARG A 317 -22.68 6.69 -9.47
N VAL A 318 -22.90 6.85 -10.75
CA VAL A 318 -23.01 8.17 -11.40
C VAL A 318 -24.18 8.92 -10.78
N GLU A 319 -24.02 10.19 -10.37
CA GLU A 319 -25.04 10.95 -9.62
C GLU A 319 -26.38 11.06 -10.31
N GLN A 320 -26.41 11.12 -11.64
CA GLN A 320 -27.66 11.17 -12.43
C GLN A 320 -28.39 9.83 -12.55
N SER A 321 -27.87 8.74 -11.99
CA SER A 321 -28.47 7.40 -12.03
C SER A 321 -29.34 7.07 -10.80
N ARG A 322 -29.63 8.05 -9.95
CA ARG A 322 -30.44 7.93 -8.74
C ARG A 322 -31.95 7.93 -9.04
#